data_22bc5ab64e00de364528e9117e2dfbc7
#
_entry.id   22bc5ab64e00de364528e9117e2dfbc7
#
_cell.length_a   1.000
_cell.length_b   1.000
_cell.length_c   1.000
_cell.angle_alpha   90.00
_cell.angle_beta   90.00
_cell.angle_gamma   90.00
#
_symmetry.space_group_name_H-M   'P 1'
#
loop_
_entity.id
_entity.type
_entity.pdbx_description
1 polymer ?
#
loop_
_entity_poly.entity_id
_entity_poly.type
_entity_poly.pdbx_seq_one_letter_code
_entity_poly.pdbx_strand_id
1 'polypeptide(L)'
;PVLQVLKDIRRMSRLMNRDYAARFRNIHTLGQLCAFHDELALLLPQDQAYNRLMLTEEMPPPPFAGTDSIVPIRTWHELKCEGTEMSNCVFSYINRVSHGMEYIYRVLAPVRGTLSIHRTLQGWRPAQFKKASNKKVPESIRNEVYQALFATKSTN
;
A
#
# COMPACT_ATOMS: atom_id res chain seq x y z
N PRO A 1 -0.96 -2.25 -15.51
CA PRO A 1 -0.61 -0.94 -14.94
C PRO A 1 -1.83 -0.02 -14.83
N VAL A 2 -2.55 0.32 -15.94
CA VAL A 2 -3.70 1.23 -15.94
C VAL A 2 -4.84 0.74 -15.04
N LEU A 3 -5.20 -0.53 -15.14
CA LEU A 3 -6.27 -1.12 -14.36
C LEU A 3 -6.00 -1.03 -12.84
N GLN A 4 -4.73 -1.14 -12.42
CA GLN A 4 -4.38 -1.00 -11.01
C GLN A 4 -4.58 0.44 -10.54
N VAL A 5 -4.12 1.42 -11.31
CA VAL A 5 -4.31 2.85 -11.00
C VAL A 5 -5.80 3.19 -10.86
N LEU A 6 -6.65 2.70 -11.77
CA LEU A 6 -8.10 2.90 -11.70
C LEU A 6 -8.72 2.25 -10.44
N LYS A 7 -8.29 1.04 -10.08
CA LYS A 7 -8.73 0.37 -8.85
C LYS A 7 -8.34 1.16 -7.60
N ASP A 8 -7.14 1.69 -7.57
CA ASP A 8 -6.64 2.48 -6.44
C ASP A 8 -7.39 3.81 -6.32
N ILE A 9 -7.62 4.54 -7.41
CA ILE A 9 -8.43 5.76 -7.43
C ILE A 9 -9.84 5.46 -6.91
N ARG A 10 -10.49 4.40 -7.42
CA ARG A 10 -11.84 4.03 -6.97
C ARG A 10 -11.89 3.70 -5.48
N ARG A 11 -10.86 3.02 -4.97
CA ARG A 11 -10.75 2.69 -3.55
C ARG A 11 -10.59 3.95 -2.70
N MET A 12 -9.66 4.84 -3.05
CA MET A 12 -9.43 6.10 -2.34
C MET A 12 -10.67 7.00 -2.35
N SER A 13 -11.35 7.13 -3.50
CA SER A 13 -12.61 7.88 -3.62
C SER A 13 -13.68 7.37 -2.66
N ARG A 14 -13.83 6.05 -2.56
CA ARG A 14 -14.80 5.44 -1.64
C ARG A 14 -14.43 5.67 -0.17
N LEU A 15 -13.15 5.54 0.18
CA LEU A 15 -12.68 5.76 1.54
C LEU A 15 -12.89 7.20 2.01
N MET A 16 -12.73 8.17 1.12
CA MET A 16 -13.00 9.59 1.40
C MET A 16 -14.48 9.97 1.23
N ASN A 17 -15.33 9.02 0.84
CA ASN A 17 -16.73 9.27 0.51
C ASN A 17 -16.92 10.45 -0.48
N ARG A 18 -16.09 10.51 -1.52
CA ARG A 18 -16.11 11.57 -2.52
C ARG A 18 -16.39 11.01 -3.91
N ASP A 19 -17.24 11.70 -4.67
CA ASP A 19 -17.48 11.41 -6.08
C ASP A 19 -16.57 12.27 -6.97
N TYR A 20 -15.80 11.61 -7.79
CA TYR A 20 -14.88 12.21 -8.75
C TYR A 20 -15.30 11.98 -10.22
N ALA A 21 -16.56 11.60 -10.49
CA ALA A 21 -17.03 11.30 -11.85
C ALA A 21 -16.81 12.49 -12.82
N ALA A 22 -17.01 13.72 -12.34
CA ALA A 22 -16.74 14.91 -13.13
C ALA A 22 -15.26 15.09 -13.49
N ARG A 23 -14.37 14.73 -12.55
CA ARG A 23 -12.92 14.78 -12.78
C ARG A 23 -12.48 13.74 -13.82
N PHE A 24 -13.06 12.53 -13.79
CA PHE A 24 -12.76 11.48 -14.75
C PHE A 24 -13.07 11.87 -16.19
N ARG A 25 -14.12 12.65 -16.42
CA ARG A 25 -14.49 13.13 -17.78
C ARG A 25 -13.40 13.98 -18.43
N ASN A 26 -12.52 14.58 -17.65
CA ASN A 26 -11.44 15.45 -18.11
C ASN A 26 -10.06 14.73 -18.13
N ILE A 27 -10.01 13.44 -17.88
CA ILE A 27 -8.79 12.64 -17.92
C ILE A 27 -8.71 11.93 -19.27
N HIS A 28 -7.79 12.36 -20.13
CA HIS A 28 -7.64 11.85 -21.50
C HIS A 28 -6.33 11.09 -21.71
N THR A 29 -5.39 11.18 -20.77
CA THR A 29 -4.07 10.54 -20.88
C THR A 29 -3.72 9.74 -19.64
N LEU A 30 -2.83 8.75 -19.81
CA LEU A 30 -2.30 7.96 -18.68
C LEU A 30 -1.55 8.86 -17.67
N GLY A 31 -0.83 9.87 -18.16
CA GLY A 31 -0.14 10.82 -17.29
C GLY A 31 -1.10 11.59 -16.38
N GLN A 32 -2.22 12.08 -16.93
CA GLN A 32 -3.27 12.73 -16.14
C GLN A 32 -3.91 11.78 -15.13
N LEU A 33 -4.12 10.51 -15.50
CA LEU A 33 -4.67 9.51 -14.61
C LEU A 33 -3.71 9.21 -13.44
N CYS A 34 -2.41 9.08 -13.71
CA CYS A 34 -1.40 8.89 -12.67
C CYS A 34 -1.30 10.12 -11.76
N ALA A 35 -1.30 11.34 -12.32
CA ALA A 35 -1.28 12.57 -11.52
C ALA A 35 -2.50 12.67 -10.59
N PHE A 36 -3.68 12.29 -11.08
CA PHE A 36 -4.88 12.25 -10.26
C PHE A 36 -4.81 11.19 -9.14
N HIS A 37 -4.27 10.01 -9.45
CA HIS A 37 -4.00 8.98 -8.44
C HIS A 37 -3.09 9.50 -7.32
N ASP A 38 -1.99 10.16 -7.69
CA ASP A 38 -1.01 10.67 -6.73
C ASP A 38 -1.58 11.82 -5.89
N GLU A 39 -2.42 12.69 -6.48
CA GLU A 39 -3.19 13.71 -5.76
C GLU A 39 -4.08 13.08 -4.67
N LEU A 40 -4.84 12.03 -5.00
CA LEU A 40 -5.70 11.34 -4.03
C LEU A 40 -4.88 10.61 -2.95
N ALA A 41 -3.75 10.06 -3.31
CA ALA A 41 -2.86 9.41 -2.35
C ALA A 41 -2.31 10.38 -1.29
N LEU A 42 -2.10 11.65 -1.66
CA LEU A 42 -1.70 12.71 -0.74
C LEU A 42 -2.87 13.25 0.11
N LEU A 43 -4.08 13.25 -0.44
CA LEU A 43 -5.27 13.76 0.26
C LEU A 43 -5.82 12.76 1.28
N LEU A 44 -5.77 11.47 0.99
CA LEU A 44 -6.36 10.43 1.83
C LEU A 44 -5.86 10.46 3.29
N PRO A 45 -4.55 10.58 3.59
CA PRO A 45 -4.05 10.63 4.96
C PRO A 45 -4.51 11.87 5.75
N GLN A 46 -5.04 12.89 5.07
CA GLN A 46 -5.53 14.13 5.67
C GLN A 46 -7.05 14.12 5.91
N ASP A 47 -7.76 13.12 5.37
CA ASP A 47 -9.22 13.01 5.50
C ASP A 47 -9.62 12.67 6.94
N GLN A 48 -10.41 13.57 7.57
CA GLN A 48 -10.77 13.45 8.99
C GLN A 48 -11.71 12.27 9.26
N ALA A 49 -12.66 11.98 8.37
CA ALA A 49 -13.59 10.87 8.54
C ALA A 49 -12.84 9.53 8.47
N TYR A 50 -11.90 9.43 7.55
CA TYR A 50 -11.03 8.29 7.42
C TYR A 50 -10.11 8.10 8.65
N ASN A 51 -9.52 9.16 9.15
CA ASN A 51 -8.66 9.11 10.35
C ASN A 51 -9.40 8.67 11.61
N ARG A 52 -10.71 8.96 11.76
CA ARG A 52 -11.50 8.48 12.90
C ARG A 52 -11.68 6.97 12.91
N LEU A 53 -11.90 6.36 11.76
CA LEU A 53 -11.98 4.89 11.62
C LEU A 53 -10.69 4.20 12.07
N MET A 54 -9.56 4.86 11.87
CA MET A 54 -8.23 4.35 12.20
C MET A 54 -7.93 4.23 13.69
N LEU A 55 -8.62 5.00 14.52
CA LEU A 55 -8.34 5.05 15.97
C LEU A 55 -9.05 3.94 16.75
N THR A 56 -9.96 3.20 16.12
CA THR A 56 -10.86 2.25 16.78
C THR A 56 -10.52 0.78 16.51
N GLU A 57 -9.67 0.48 15.55
CA GLU A 57 -9.35 -0.91 15.18
C GLU A 57 -7.86 -1.22 15.41
N GLU A 58 -7.58 -2.42 15.93
CA GLU A 58 -6.22 -2.93 16.02
C GLU A 58 -5.75 -3.47 14.65
N MET A 59 -4.49 -3.20 14.32
CA MET A 59 -3.89 -3.77 13.12
C MET A 59 -3.57 -5.24 13.34
N PRO A 60 -3.92 -6.15 12.41
CA PRO A 60 -3.61 -7.56 12.51
C PRO A 60 -2.09 -7.79 12.67
N PRO A 61 -1.67 -8.88 13.34
CA PRO A 61 -0.26 -9.22 13.43
C PRO A 61 0.32 -9.53 12.04
N PRO A 62 1.62 -9.25 11.82
CA PRO A 62 2.28 -9.54 10.55
C PRO A 62 2.31 -11.05 10.29
N PRO A 63 2.06 -11.52 9.06
CA PRO A 63 2.14 -12.95 8.74
C PRO A 63 3.58 -13.50 8.74
N PHE A 64 4.58 -12.65 8.57
CA PHE A 64 5.99 -12.97 8.64
C PHE A 64 6.73 -11.98 9.55
N ALA A 65 7.70 -12.47 10.31
CA ALA A 65 8.43 -11.65 11.27
C ALA A 65 9.20 -10.49 10.61
N GLY A 66 9.61 -10.67 9.34
CA GLY A 66 10.49 -9.74 8.65
C GLY A 66 11.96 -9.92 9.02
N THR A 67 12.79 -8.97 8.63
CA THR A 67 14.22 -8.89 8.93
C THR A 67 14.56 -7.47 9.37
N ASP A 68 15.82 -7.21 9.74
CA ASP A 68 16.28 -5.84 10.05
C ASP A 68 16.07 -4.86 8.86
N SER A 69 16.06 -5.39 7.64
CA SER A 69 15.86 -4.59 6.41
C SER A 69 14.44 -4.64 5.86
N ILE A 70 13.60 -5.56 6.32
CA ILE A 70 12.20 -5.73 5.87
C ILE A 70 11.32 -5.71 7.11
N VAL A 71 10.87 -4.53 7.50
CA VAL A 71 10.21 -4.27 8.78
C VAL A 71 8.69 -4.30 8.59
N PRO A 72 7.94 -5.16 9.32
CA PRO A 72 6.49 -5.14 9.25
C PRO A 72 5.93 -3.84 9.83
N ILE A 73 4.92 -3.28 9.17
CA ILE A 73 4.15 -2.14 9.68
C ILE A 73 3.11 -2.69 10.66
N ARG A 74 3.15 -2.26 11.91
CA ARG A 74 2.36 -2.85 13.02
C ARG A 74 1.21 -1.99 13.50
N THR A 75 1.20 -0.70 13.12
CA THR A 75 0.16 0.24 13.54
C THR A 75 -0.39 1.01 12.35
N TRP A 76 -1.64 1.46 12.46
CA TRP A 76 -2.26 2.31 11.45
C TRP A 76 -1.51 3.64 11.29
N HIS A 77 -0.93 4.14 12.39
CA HIS A 77 -0.09 5.33 12.35
C HIS A 77 1.15 5.11 11.48
N GLU A 78 1.85 3.99 11.65
CA GLU A 78 3.01 3.64 10.81
C GLU A 78 2.62 3.48 9.34
N LEU A 79 1.43 2.89 9.06
CA LEU A 79 0.93 2.75 7.69
C LEU A 79 0.66 4.11 7.05
N LYS A 80 0.09 5.05 7.82
CA LYS A 80 -0.12 6.44 7.39
C LYS A 80 1.21 7.15 7.12
N CYS A 81 2.16 7.04 8.04
CA CYS A 81 3.49 7.63 7.88
C CYS A 81 4.21 7.08 6.65
N GLU A 82 4.13 5.76 6.43
CA GLU A 82 4.71 5.12 5.24
C GLU A 82 4.10 5.66 3.94
N GLY A 83 2.77 5.79 3.88
CA GLY A 83 2.10 6.37 2.71
C GLY A 83 2.51 7.80 2.42
N THR A 84 2.65 8.62 3.47
CA THR A 84 3.08 10.01 3.37
C THR A 84 4.54 10.12 2.96
N GLU A 85 5.45 9.42 3.65
CA GLU A 85 6.89 9.42 3.39
C GLU A 85 7.22 8.94 1.98
N MET A 86 6.55 7.87 1.56
CA MET A 86 6.78 7.26 0.25
C MET A 86 5.95 7.89 -0.88
N SER A 87 5.09 8.86 -0.57
CA SER A 87 4.18 9.49 -1.54
C SER A 87 3.45 8.43 -2.39
N ASN A 88 2.81 7.47 -1.70
CA ASN A 88 2.09 6.38 -2.35
C ASN A 88 0.72 6.14 -1.72
N CYS A 89 -0.10 5.29 -2.35
CA CYS A 89 -1.47 5.01 -1.91
C CYS A 89 -1.59 3.89 -0.87
N VAL A 90 -0.50 3.47 -0.21
CA VAL A 90 -0.52 2.31 0.69
C VAL A 90 -1.50 2.47 1.85
N PHE A 91 -1.72 3.69 2.31
CA PHE A 91 -2.71 3.98 3.34
C PHE A 91 -4.15 3.60 2.93
N SER A 92 -4.46 3.57 1.64
CA SER A 92 -5.76 3.12 1.14
C SER A 92 -6.02 1.61 1.29
N TYR A 93 -4.98 0.83 1.65
CA TYR A 93 -5.09 -0.62 1.84
C TYR A 93 -5.65 -1.04 3.20
N ILE A 94 -5.99 -0.07 4.07
CA ILE A 94 -6.46 -0.32 5.44
C ILE A 94 -7.53 -1.41 5.53
N ASN A 95 -8.60 -1.34 4.72
CA ASN A 95 -9.67 -2.34 4.76
C ASN A 95 -9.19 -3.74 4.33
N ARG A 96 -8.19 -3.83 3.47
CA ARG A 96 -7.61 -5.11 3.04
C ARG A 96 -6.70 -5.67 4.12
N VAL A 97 -5.98 -4.80 4.80
CA VAL A 97 -5.10 -5.17 5.91
C VAL A 97 -5.93 -5.57 7.12
N SER A 98 -6.97 -4.80 7.51
CA SER A 98 -7.83 -5.13 8.66
C SER A 98 -8.57 -6.47 8.49
N HIS A 99 -8.90 -6.84 7.25
CA HIS A 99 -9.50 -8.15 6.95
C HIS A 99 -8.47 -9.28 6.72
N GLY A 100 -7.19 -9.04 6.97
CA GLY A 100 -6.13 -10.05 6.79
C GLY A 100 -5.93 -10.52 5.34
N MET A 101 -6.36 -9.71 4.36
CA MET A 101 -6.24 -10.01 2.93
C MET A 101 -4.94 -9.48 2.32
N GLU A 102 -4.32 -8.52 2.97
CA GLU A 102 -3.06 -7.90 2.55
C GLU A 102 -2.25 -7.50 3.77
N TYR A 103 -0.92 -7.43 3.63
CA TYR A 103 -0.04 -6.93 4.67
C TYR A 103 1.08 -6.09 4.07
N ILE A 104 1.55 -5.10 4.83
CA ILE A 104 2.50 -4.10 4.35
C ILE A 104 3.79 -4.16 5.18
N TYR A 105 4.92 -4.07 4.48
CA TYR A 105 6.25 -3.99 5.05
C TYR A 105 6.99 -2.77 4.53
N ARG A 106 7.78 -2.16 5.37
CA ARG A 106 8.76 -1.15 5.02
C ARG A 106 10.06 -1.85 4.67
N VAL A 107 10.59 -1.62 3.48
CA VAL A 107 11.91 -2.12 3.07
C VAL A 107 12.92 -0.98 3.21
N LEU A 108 13.98 -1.21 3.98
CA LEU A 108 15.06 -0.25 4.24
C LEU A 108 16.24 -0.48 3.32
N ALA A 109 16.56 -1.74 3.02
CA ALA A 109 17.64 -2.17 2.14
C ALA A 109 17.22 -3.42 1.34
N PRO A 110 17.80 -3.68 0.16
CA PRO A 110 18.88 -2.92 -0.50
C PRO A 110 18.39 -1.60 -1.14
N VAL A 111 17.10 -1.39 -1.21
CA VAL A 111 16.46 -0.17 -1.73
C VAL A 111 15.27 0.21 -0.86
N ARG A 112 15.18 1.48 -0.43
CA ARG A 112 14.03 1.98 0.32
C ARG A 112 12.74 1.85 -0.52
N GLY A 113 11.75 1.18 0.05
CA GLY A 113 10.48 0.97 -0.62
C GLY A 113 9.38 0.43 0.28
N THR A 114 8.17 0.40 -0.26
CA THR A 114 6.99 -0.18 0.38
C THR A 114 6.66 -1.50 -0.31
N LEU A 115 6.60 -2.57 0.46
CA LEU A 115 6.30 -3.93 0.03
C LEU A 115 4.91 -4.31 0.50
N SER A 116 4.07 -4.84 -0.38
CA SER A 116 2.83 -5.51 0.00
C SER A 116 2.83 -6.98 -0.41
N ILE A 117 2.20 -7.80 0.43
CA ILE A 117 1.88 -9.19 0.15
C ILE A 117 0.38 -9.39 0.29
N HIS A 118 -0.19 -10.32 -0.46
CA HIS A 118 -1.61 -10.63 -0.40
C HIS A 118 -1.88 -12.09 -0.07
N ARG A 119 -3.00 -12.33 0.61
CA ARG A 119 -3.44 -13.69 0.94
C ARG A 119 -4.18 -14.32 -0.22
N THR A 120 -3.84 -15.57 -0.53
CA THR A 120 -4.50 -16.44 -1.53
C THR A 120 -4.96 -17.73 -0.85
N LEU A 121 -5.69 -18.57 -1.59
CA LEU A 121 -6.03 -19.93 -1.11
C LEU A 121 -4.80 -20.81 -0.84
N GLN A 122 -3.67 -20.48 -1.45
CA GLN A 122 -2.40 -21.21 -1.30
C GLN A 122 -1.43 -20.53 -0.32
N GLY A 123 -1.92 -19.58 0.48
CA GLY A 123 -1.12 -18.81 1.42
C GLY A 123 -0.75 -17.42 0.89
N TRP A 124 0.24 -16.80 1.55
CA TRP A 124 0.70 -15.45 1.23
C TRP A 124 1.57 -15.44 -0.03
N ARG A 125 1.36 -14.42 -0.88
CA ARG A 125 2.07 -14.21 -2.15
C ARG A 125 2.54 -12.76 -2.29
N PRO A 126 3.63 -12.51 -3.03
CA PRO A 126 4.03 -11.16 -3.40
C PRO A 126 2.91 -10.43 -4.11
N ALA A 127 2.70 -9.15 -3.79
CA ALA A 127 1.76 -8.27 -4.47
C ALA A 127 2.47 -7.13 -5.19
N GLN A 128 3.08 -6.22 -4.43
CA GLN A 128 3.80 -5.09 -4.98
C GLN A 128 5.04 -4.76 -4.15
N PHE A 129 6.09 -4.29 -4.83
CA PHE A 129 7.22 -3.61 -4.18
C PHE A 129 7.57 -2.37 -5.01
N LYS A 130 7.44 -1.20 -4.39
CA LYS A 130 7.60 0.11 -5.03
C LYS A 130 8.51 1.02 -4.21
N LYS A 131 9.29 1.84 -4.92
CA LYS A 131 10.00 3.00 -4.34
C LYS A 131 9.04 4.18 -4.17
N ALA A 132 9.52 5.26 -3.60
CA ALA A 132 8.77 6.52 -3.48
C ALA A 132 8.11 6.93 -4.80
N SER A 133 6.93 7.55 -4.71
CA SER A 133 6.09 7.95 -5.84
C SER A 133 5.78 6.80 -6.81
N ASN A 134 5.57 5.60 -6.27
CA ASN A 134 5.24 4.36 -6.99
C ASN A 134 6.25 3.96 -8.08
N LYS A 135 7.49 4.43 -8.00
CA LYS A 135 8.56 4.08 -8.96
C LYS A 135 8.87 2.60 -8.89
N LYS A 136 9.20 2.02 -10.04
CA LYS A 136 9.52 0.59 -10.17
C LYS A 136 10.82 0.24 -9.44
N VAL A 137 10.84 -0.94 -8.83
CA VAL A 137 12.05 -1.60 -8.33
C VAL A 137 12.52 -2.61 -9.39
N PRO A 138 13.81 -2.74 -9.66
CA PRO A 138 14.35 -3.78 -10.55
C PRO A 138 13.91 -5.17 -10.13
N GLU A 139 13.71 -6.05 -11.09
CA GLU A 139 13.16 -7.39 -10.82
C GLU A 139 14.08 -8.24 -9.95
N SER A 140 15.39 -8.17 -10.16
CA SER A 140 16.38 -8.87 -9.33
C SER A 140 16.25 -8.49 -7.85
N ILE A 141 16.16 -7.20 -7.57
CA ILE A 141 16.00 -6.69 -6.20
C ILE A 141 14.63 -7.09 -5.61
N ARG A 142 13.56 -7.07 -6.42
CA ARG A 142 12.24 -7.53 -5.95
C ARG A 142 12.28 -9.00 -5.53
N ASN A 143 12.88 -9.85 -6.35
CA ASN A 143 12.98 -11.28 -6.08
C ASN A 143 13.81 -11.56 -4.83
N GLU A 144 14.94 -10.87 -4.66
CA GLU A 144 15.78 -10.95 -3.46
C GLU A 144 14.97 -10.61 -2.19
N VAL A 145 14.28 -9.47 -2.19
CA VAL A 145 13.49 -9.01 -1.03
C VAL A 145 12.33 -9.97 -0.73
N TYR A 146 11.65 -10.47 -1.73
CA TYR A 146 10.59 -11.46 -1.53
C TYR A 146 11.14 -12.76 -0.94
N GLN A 147 12.23 -13.28 -1.47
CA GLN A 147 12.88 -14.49 -0.95
C GLN A 147 13.29 -14.29 0.52
N ALA A 148 13.91 -13.17 0.85
CA ALA A 148 14.31 -12.85 2.20
C ALA A 148 13.11 -12.79 3.16
N LEU A 149 12.00 -12.14 2.77
CA LEU A 149 10.80 -12.08 3.61
C LEU A 149 10.18 -13.47 3.83
N PHE A 150 9.96 -14.24 2.76
CA PHE A 150 9.30 -15.55 2.86
C PHE A 150 10.16 -16.63 3.49
N ALA A 151 11.47 -16.41 3.65
CA ALA A 151 12.36 -17.26 4.43
C ALA A 151 12.23 -17.03 5.95
N THR A 152 11.62 -15.93 6.40
CA THR A 152 11.40 -15.68 7.82
C THR A 152 10.27 -16.56 8.38
N LYS A 153 10.27 -16.77 9.70
CA LYS A 153 9.22 -17.57 10.34
C LYS A 153 7.85 -16.90 10.15
N SER A 154 6.85 -17.70 9.80
CA SER A 154 5.46 -17.31 9.89
C SER A 154 5.12 -17.03 11.35
N THR A 155 4.38 -15.96 11.61
CA THR A 155 3.92 -15.58 12.96
C THR A 155 2.54 -16.14 13.30
N ASN A 156 1.94 -16.90 12.34
CA ASN A 156 0.66 -17.60 12.50
C ASN A 156 0.86 -19.10 12.57
#